data_5c4ebe79376f1e14634577157242b265
#
_entry.id   5c4ebe79376f1e14634577157242b265
#
_cell.length_a   1.000
_cell.length_b   1.000
_cell.length_c   1.000
_cell.angle_alpha   90.00
_cell.angle_beta   90.00
_cell.angle_gamma   90.00
#
_symmetry.space_group_name_H-M   'P 1'
#
loop_
_entity.id
_entity.type
_entity.pdbx_description
1 polymer ?
#
loop_
_entity_poly.entity_id
_entity_poly.type
_entity_poly.pdbx_seq_one_letter_code
_entity_poly.pdbx_strand_id
1 'polypeptide(L)'
;MAEVILSGFADEGPVSKRAEEQFTMMRALGMSYYTIRFIDVDNGVKNAMDLNKREIKRLQKLHGEFGINVSCIGSPIGKVKLLDQEDGTQNRYVPFKQYLDKDVNRAIELAHAFDTKLIRGFSYYHPHGEDPWPYLDQAADQLSKIVAK
;
A
#
# COMPACT_ATOMS: atom_id res chain seq x y z
N MET A 1 -26.20 4.39 -14.63
CA MET A 1 -25.62 3.04 -14.54
C MET A 1 -24.36 3.14 -13.71
N ALA A 2 -24.11 2.19 -12.81
CA ALA A 2 -22.85 2.14 -12.06
C ALA A 2 -21.70 1.74 -13.02
N GLU A 3 -20.62 2.50 -13.01
CA GLU A 3 -19.42 2.15 -13.76
C GLU A 3 -18.56 1.22 -12.90
N VAL A 4 -18.13 0.08 -13.47
CA VAL A 4 -17.26 -0.88 -12.82
C VAL A 4 -15.82 -0.64 -13.28
N ILE A 5 -14.93 -0.31 -12.35
CA ILE A 5 -13.50 -0.13 -12.62
C ILE A 5 -12.77 -1.42 -12.24
N LEU A 6 -12.07 -2.02 -13.19
CA LEU A 6 -11.19 -3.15 -12.95
C LEU A 6 -9.80 -2.65 -12.56
N SER A 7 -9.25 -3.22 -11.49
CA SER A 7 -7.92 -2.91 -10.98
C SER A 7 -7.28 -4.14 -10.35
N GLY A 8 -5.95 -4.14 -10.25
CA GLY A 8 -5.19 -5.23 -9.64
C GLY A 8 -3.77 -4.80 -9.29
N PHE A 9 -3.02 -5.70 -8.64
CA PHE A 9 -1.60 -5.49 -8.35
C PHE A 9 -0.78 -5.71 -9.62
N ALA A 10 -0.39 -4.62 -10.29
CA ALA A 10 0.35 -4.70 -11.56
C ALA A 10 1.73 -5.37 -11.40
N ASP A 11 2.33 -5.29 -10.22
CA ASP A 11 3.61 -5.91 -9.91
C ASP A 11 3.60 -7.45 -9.84
N GLU A 12 2.43 -8.08 -9.90
CA GLU A 12 2.31 -9.55 -9.90
C GLU A 12 2.32 -10.17 -11.31
N GLY A 13 2.18 -9.36 -12.35
CA GLY A 13 2.08 -9.82 -13.72
C GLY A 13 3.43 -9.95 -14.44
N PRO A 14 4.20 -8.87 -14.65
CA PRO A 14 5.42 -8.92 -15.44
C PRO A 14 6.58 -9.57 -14.69
N VAL A 15 7.56 -10.07 -15.43
CA VAL A 15 8.79 -10.67 -14.87
C VAL A 15 9.59 -9.62 -14.10
N SER A 16 9.71 -8.41 -14.66
CA SER A 16 10.34 -7.29 -13.96
C SER A 16 9.30 -6.41 -13.23
N LYS A 17 9.76 -5.62 -12.28
CA LYS A 17 8.93 -4.64 -11.57
C LYS A 17 9.03 -3.24 -12.17
N ARG A 18 9.60 -3.09 -13.38
CA ARG A 18 9.69 -1.79 -14.06
C ARG A 18 8.32 -1.21 -14.32
N ALA A 19 8.19 0.10 -14.05
CA ALA A 19 6.91 0.80 -14.20
C ALA A 19 6.32 0.65 -15.60
N GLU A 20 7.14 0.84 -16.64
CA GLU A 20 6.71 0.74 -18.03
C GLU A 20 6.19 -0.65 -18.39
N GLU A 21 6.79 -1.72 -17.85
CA GLU A 21 6.33 -3.09 -18.11
C GLU A 21 5.01 -3.39 -17.42
N GLN A 22 4.86 -2.95 -16.16
CA GLN A 22 3.60 -3.05 -15.43
C GLN A 22 2.48 -2.33 -16.20
N PHE A 23 2.73 -1.10 -16.65
CA PHE A 23 1.72 -0.29 -17.33
C PHE A 23 1.39 -0.83 -18.73
N THR A 24 2.39 -1.30 -19.47
CA THR A 24 2.16 -1.98 -20.76
C THR A 24 1.26 -3.21 -20.60
N MET A 25 1.53 -4.05 -19.60
CA MET A 25 0.69 -5.22 -19.32
C MET A 25 -0.74 -4.81 -18.96
N MET A 26 -0.93 -3.84 -18.05
CA MET A 26 -2.27 -3.37 -17.66
C MET A 26 -3.04 -2.82 -18.86
N ARG A 27 -2.38 -2.04 -19.72
CA ARG A 27 -3.00 -1.52 -20.95
C ARG A 27 -3.36 -2.62 -21.95
N ALA A 28 -2.50 -3.63 -22.09
CA ALA A 28 -2.78 -4.80 -22.95
C ALA A 28 -4.00 -5.61 -22.47
N LEU A 29 -4.27 -5.59 -21.15
CA LEU A 29 -5.46 -6.20 -20.55
C LEU A 29 -6.71 -5.28 -20.61
N GLY A 30 -6.61 -4.09 -21.21
CA GLY A 30 -7.69 -3.11 -21.27
C GLY A 30 -7.93 -2.39 -19.94
N MET A 31 -7.03 -2.47 -18.98
CA MET A 31 -7.16 -1.84 -17.67
C MET A 31 -6.50 -0.46 -17.66
N SER A 32 -7.17 0.51 -17.05
CA SER A 32 -6.67 1.88 -16.89
C SER A 32 -6.39 2.25 -15.42
N TYR A 33 -6.54 1.29 -14.51
CA TYR A 33 -6.30 1.46 -13.07
C TYR A 33 -5.49 0.30 -12.53
N TYR A 34 -4.61 0.60 -11.57
CA TYR A 34 -3.83 -0.42 -10.86
C TYR A 34 -3.63 -0.07 -9.38
N THR A 35 -3.36 -1.07 -8.57
CA THR A 35 -2.92 -0.89 -7.19
C THR A 35 -1.38 -0.83 -7.17
N ILE A 36 -0.83 0.31 -6.76
CA ILE A 36 0.62 0.49 -6.64
C ILE A 36 1.16 -0.18 -5.38
N ARG A 37 2.15 -1.08 -5.50
CA ARG A 37 2.80 -1.77 -4.38
C ARG A 37 4.31 -1.82 -4.53
N PHE A 38 4.83 -2.69 -5.40
CA PHE A 38 6.26 -2.76 -5.72
C PHE A 38 6.50 -2.28 -7.14
N ILE A 39 7.44 -1.36 -7.27
CA ILE A 39 7.70 -0.73 -8.57
C ILE A 39 9.16 -0.28 -8.67
N ASP A 40 9.73 -0.43 -9.85
CA ASP A 40 11.03 0.13 -10.22
C ASP A 40 10.82 1.35 -11.13
N VAL A 41 11.35 2.48 -10.67
CA VAL A 41 11.34 3.76 -11.40
C VAL A 41 12.78 4.17 -11.64
N ASP A 42 13.51 3.35 -12.40
CA ASP A 42 14.92 3.54 -12.82
C ASP A 42 15.98 3.47 -11.68
N ASN A 43 15.59 3.11 -10.45
CA ASN A 43 16.49 3.03 -9.29
C ASN A 43 16.34 1.73 -8.47
N GLY A 44 15.91 0.66 -9.12
CA GLY A 44 15.63 -0.62 -8.50
C GLY A 44 14.24 -0.70 -7.87
N VAL A 45 13.83 -1.92 -7.57
CA VAL A 45 12.49 -2.22 -7.04
C VAL A 45 12.33 -1.67 -5.63
N LYS A 46 11.28 -0.89 -5.40
CA LYS A 46 10.89 -0.35 -4.09
C LYS A 46 9.44 -0.65 -3.77
N ASN A 47 9.12 -0.72 -2.48
CA ASN A 47 7.74 -0.55 -2.05
C ASN A 47 7.30 0.90 -2.35
N ALA A 48 6.06 1.10 -2.73
CA ALA A 48 5.51 2.44 -3.00
C ALA A 48 5.73 3.41 -1.82
N MET A 49 5.72 2.90 -0.59
CA MET A 49 5.97 3.68 0.63
C MET A 49 7.38 4.30 0.68
N ASP A 50 8.35 3.72 -0.03
CA ASP A 50 9.76 4.13 -0.02
C ASP A 50 10.14 5.04 -1.21
N LEU A 51 9.18 5.37 -2.07
CA LEU A 51 9.40 6.24 -3.22
C LEU A 51 9.75 7.67 -2.76
N ASN A 52 10.81 8.23 -3.31
CA ASN A 52 11.16 9.62 -3.08
C ASN A 52 10.35 10.57 -3.99
N LYS A 53 10.44 11.88 -3.74
CA LYS A 53 9.70 12.91 -4.50
C LYS A 53 10.01 12.91 -6.00
N ARG A 54 11.24 12.55 -6.41
CA ARG A 54 11.64 12.49 -7.83
C ARG A 54 11.00 11.28 -8.51
N GLU A 55 10.99 10.13 -7.85
CA GLU A 55 10.36 8.90 -8.34
C GLU A 55 8.84 9.07 -8.46
N ILE A 56 8.20 9.70 -7.46
CA ILE A 56 6.76 10.02 -7.54
C ILE A 56 6.45 10.90 -8.76
N LYS A 57 7.23 11.98 -9.00
CA LYS A 57 7.06 12.83 -10.18
C LYS A 57 7.28 12.07 -11.50
N ARG A 58 8.27 11.18 -11.54
CA ARG A 58 8.51 10.32 -12.70
C ARG A 58 7.32 9.40 -12.98
N LEU A 59 6.77 8.77 -11.94
CA LEU A 59 5.56 7.94 -12.06
C LEU A 59 4.35 8.73 -12.53
N GLN A 60 4.10 9.92 -11.98
CA GLN A 60 3.01 10.78 -12.43
C GLN A 60 3.11 11.10 -13.93
N LYS A 61 4.33 11.33 -14.43
CA LYS A 61 4.57 11.52 -15.86
C LYS A 61 4.24 10.26 -16.66
N LEU A 62 4.74 9.10 -16.22
CA LEU A 62 4.44 7.80 -16.85
C LEU A 62 2.94 7.48 -16.83
N HIS A 63 2.24 7.78 -15.75
CA HIS A 63 0.78 7.62 -15.68
C HIS A 63 0.08 8.39 -16.81
N GLY A 64 0.49 9.64 -17.06
CA GLY A 64 -0.03 10.43 -18.18
C GLY A 64 0.32 9.85 -19.56
N GLU A 65 1.57 9.38 -19.74
CA GLU A 65 2.05 8.79 -20.99
C GLU A 65 1.32 7.48 -21.34
N PHE A 66 1.04 6.64 -20.35
CA PHE A 66 0.36 5.35 -20.54
C PHE A 66 -1.16 5.43 -20.40
N GLY A 67 -1.72 6.56 -19.98
CA GLY A 67 -3.15 6.70 -19.68
C GLY A 67 -3.62 5.73 -18.57
N ILE A 68 -2.82 5.59 -17.51
CA ILE A 68 -3.11 4.70 -16.37
C ILE A 68 -3.18 5.50 -15.07
N ASN A 69 -3.99 5.05 -14.12
CA ASN A 69 -4.20 5.71 -12.84
C ASN A 69 -4.04 4.75 -11.67
N VAL A 70 -3.78 5.28 -10.49
CA VAL A 70 -3.73 4.51 -9.26
C VAL A 70 -5.14 4.39 -8.67
N SER A 71 -5.61 3.17 -8.47
CA SER A 71 -6.87 2.89 -7.78
C SER A 71 -6.71 2.81 -6.27
N CYS A 72 -5.57 2.34 -5.81
CA CYS A 72 -5.32 2.08 -4.39
C CYS A 72 -3.81 2.10 -4.10
N ILE A 73 -3.43 2.63 -2.95
CA ILE A 73 -2.09 2.44 -2.41
C ILE A 73 -2.01 1.06 -1.77
N GLY A 74 -1.21 0.17 -2.35
CA GLY A 74 -0.96 -1.20 -1.85
C GLY A 74 -0.05 -1.21 -0.62
N SER A 75 -0.43 -0.45 0.40
CA SER A 75 0.38 -0.21 1.60
C SER A 75 0.50 -1.45 2.49
N PRO A 76 1.55 -1.53 3.34
CA PRO A 76 1.67 -2.51 4.42
C PRO A 76 1.02 -2.03 5.73
N ILE A 77 0.15 -1.00 5.72
CA ILE A 77 -0.51 -0.51 6.93
C ILE A 77 -1.24 -1.66 7.64
N GLY A 78 -0.96 -1.83 8.94
CA GLY A 78 -1.46 -2.93 9.76
C GLY A 78 -0.61 -4.21 9.72
N LYS A 79 0.43 -4.32 8.89
CA LYS A 79 1.40 -5.42 8.94
C LYS A 79 2.48 -5.19 10.01
N VAL A 80 2.04 -4.96 11.24
CA VAL A 80 2.87 -4.79 12.42
C VAL A 80 2.25 -5.55 13.59
N LYS A 81 3.03 -5.88 14.61
CA LYS A 81 2.50 -6.47 15.85
C LYS A 81 1.54 -5.50 16.54
N LEU A 82 0.45 -6.01 17.05
CA LEU A 82 -0.51 -5.24 17.84
C LEU A 82 0.06 -4.85 19.20
N LEU A 83 0.85 -5.75 19.79
CA LEU A 83 1.46 -5.60 21.11
C LEU A 83 2.98 -5.62 21.01
N ASP A 84 3.65 -4.93 21.94
CA ASP A 84 5.10 -5.01 22.15
C ASP A 84 5.45 -6.27 22.96
N GLN A 85 5.39 -7.40 22.29
CA GLN A 85 5.58 -8.73 22.90
C GLN A 85 6.43 -9.61 21.99
N GLU A 86 7.41 -10.32 22.61
CA GLU A 86 8.13 -11.38 21.93
C GLU A 86 7.23 -12.62 21.76
N ASP A 87 7.03 -13.02 20.50
CA ASP A 87 6.15 -14.12 20.11
C ASP A 87 6.82 -15.11 19.15
N GLY A 88 8.16 -15.03 19.03
CA GLY A 88 8.96 -15.89 18.15
C GLY A 88 8.88 -15.52 16.66
N THR A 89 8.08 -14.52 16.28
CA THR A 89 8.01 -14.05 14.87
C THR A 89 8.97 -12.92 14.58
N GLN A 90 9.28 -12.72 13.28
CA GLN A 90 10.09 -11.60 12.80
C GLN A 90 9.25 -10.33 12.54
N ASN A 91 7.96 -10.33 12.89
CA ASN A 91 7.10 -9.18 12.71
C ASN A 91 7.54 -8.05 13.64
N ARG A 92 7.65 -6.84 13.11
CA ARG A 92 8.04 -5.67 13.91
C ARG A 92 6.86 -5.13 14.72
N TYR A 93 7.15 -4.59 15.91
CA TYR A 93 6.27 -3.70 16.63
C TYR A 93 6.66 -2.24 16.35
N VAL A 94 5.67 -1.35 16.31
CA VAL A 94 5.87 0.11 16.23
C VAL A 94 4.90 0.76 17.20
N PRO A 95 5.36 1.63 18.13
CA PRO A 95 4.48 2.38 19.01
C PRO A 95 3.40 3.13 18.20
N PHE A 96 2.14 2.98 18.58
CA PHE A 96 1.01 3.39 17.73
C PHE A 96 1.06 4.88 17.34
N LYS A 97 1.46 5.77 18.25
CA LYS A 97 1.63 7.19 17.90
C LYS A 97 2.67 7.40 16.78
N GLN A 98 3.83 6.74 16.90
CA GLN A 98 4.87 6.82 15.88
C GLN A 98 4.38 6.25 14.54
N TYR A 99 3.59 5.17 14.59
CA TYR A 99 3.00 4.54 13.43
C TYR A 99 2.05 5.48 12.69
N LEU A 100 1.16 6.17 13.43
CA LEU A 100 0.27 7.19 12.86
C LEU A 100 1.06 8.35 12.22
N ASP A 101 2.08 8.85 12.91
CA ASP A 101 2.82 10.03 12.49
C ASP A 101 3.78 9.78 11.32
N LYS A 102 4.20 8.54 11.09
CA LYS A 102 5.12 8.19 10.01
C LYS A 102 4.44 7.35 8.93
N ASP A 103 4.10 6.11 9.25
CA ASP A 103 3.67 5.13 8.25
C ASP A 103 2.28 5.49 7.68
N VAL A 104 1.32 5.84 8.54
CA VAL A 104 -0.03 6.20 8.10
C VAL A 104 -0.02 7.53 7.33
N ASN A 105 0.66 8.56 7.85
CA ASN A 105 0.81 9.83 7.13
C ASN A 105 1.46 9.62 5.76
N ARG A 106 2.48 8.76 5.68
CA ARG A 106 3.13 8.45 4.41
C ARG A 106 2.18 7.83 3.39
N ALA A 107 1.32 6.91 3.82
CA ALA A 107 0.31 6.32 2.94
C ALA A 107 -0.70 7.36 2.45
N ILE A 108 -1.12 8.28 3.33
CA ILE A 108 -2.01 9.41 2.99
C ILE A 108 -1.34 10.37 2.00
N GLU A 109 -0.07 10.74 2.22
CA GLU A 109 0.69 11.56 1.26
C GLU A 109 0.74 10.94 -0.13
N LEU A 110 0.95 9.63 -0.22
CA LEU A 110 0.95 8.91 -1.50
C LEU A 110 -0.44 8.87 -2.14
N ALA A 111 -1.48 8.68 -1.34
CA ALA A 111 -2.86 8.71 -1.83
C ALA A 111 -3.18 10.07 -2.47
N HIS A 112 -2.80 11.17 -1.82
CA HIS A 112 -2.91 12.51 -2.40
C HIS A 112 -2.03 12.69 -3.66
N ALA A 113 -0.79 12.23 -3.62
CA ALA A 113 0.14 12.37 -4.76
C ALA A 113 -0.35 11.64 -6.01
N PHE A 114 -1.06 10.52 -5.85
CA PHE A 114 -1.58 9.71 -6.95
C PHE A 114 -3.09 9.84 -7.17
N ASP A 115 -3.73 10.82 -6.53
CA ASP A 115 -5.17 11.11 -6.64
C ASP A 115 -6.06 9.87 -6.44
N THR A 116 -5.77 9.09 -5.40
CA THR A 116 -6.59 7.94 -4.99
C THR A 116 -7.13 8.12 -3.57
N LYS A 117 -8.33 7.57 -3.33
CA LYS A 117 -8.99 7.60 -2.02
C LYS A 117 -8.85 6.28 -1.25
N LEU A 118 -8.21 5.29 -1.85
CA LEU A 118 -8.12 3.96 -1.25
C LEU A 118 -6.69 3.66 -0.82
N ILE A 119 -6.56 3.19 0.41
CA ILE A 119 -5.32 2.69 1.00
C ILE A 119 -5.60 1.31 1.54
N ARG A 120 -4.85 0.29 1.09
CA ARG A 120 -4.96 -1.06 1.64
C ARG A 120 -4.45 -1.08 3.07
N GLY A 121 -5.20 -1.70 3.97
CA GLY A 121 -4.83 -1.97 5.35
C GLY A 121 -4.95 -3.44 5.72
N PHE A 122 -4.36 -3.82 6.85
CA PHE A 122 -4.42 -5.13 7.49
C PHE A 122 -4.80 -4.94 8.96
N SER A 123 -5.24 -6.03 9.62
CA SER A 123 -5.78 -5.99 10.98
C SER A 123 -4.75 -6.26 12.08
N TYR A 124 -3.48 -6.01 11.84
CA TYR A 124 -2.36 -6.30 12.75
C TYR A 124 -2.03 -7.80 12.88
N TYR A 125 -0.86 -8.07 13.45
CA TYR A 125 -0.49 -9.40 13.93
C TYR A 125 -0.75 -9.45 15.44
N HIS A 126 -1.66 -10.32 15.89
CA HIS A 126 -1.80 -10.71 17.30
C HIS A 126 -0.64 -11.64 17.69
N PRO A 127 -0.36 -11.88 18.98
CA PRO A 127 0.70 -12.77 19.41
C PRO A 127 0.56 -14.17 18.81
N HIS A 128 1.66 -14.68 18.26
CA HIS A 128 1.67 -15.96 17.56
C HIS A 128 1.28 -17.12 18.49
N GLY A 129 0.42 -17.99 18.01
CA GLY A 129 -0.06 -19.17 18.77
C GLY A 129 -1.15 -18.88 19.79
N GLU A 130 -1.57 -17.63 19.97
CA GLU A 130 -2.67 -17.26 20.84
C GLU A 130 -4.00 -17.15 20.09
N ASP A 131 -5.11 -17.24 20.81
CA ASP A 131 -6.45 -16.98 20.28
C ASP A 131 -6.56 -15.50 19.85
N PRO A 132 -6.99 -15.16 18.64
CA PRO A 132 -7.11 -13.78 18.20
C PRO A 132 -8.26 -12.98 18.86
N TRP A 133 -9.29 -13.63 19.36
CA TRP A 133 -10.50 -12.97 19.85
C TRP A 133 -10.27 -11.93 20.96
N PRO A 134 -9.40 -12.16 21.96
CA PRO A 134 -9.14 -11.16 23.00
C PRO A 134 -8.53 -9.85 22.49
N TYR A 135 -7.94 -9.86 21.28
CA TYR A 135 -7.25 -8.71 20.69
C TYR A 135 -8.09 -7.90 19.71
N LEU A 136 -9.31 -8.37 19.40
CA LEU A 136 -10.17 -7.78 18.37
C LEU A 136 -10.52 -6.33 18.67
N ASP A 137 -10.94 -6.02 19.89
CA ASP A 137 -11.37 -4.67 20.28
C ASP A 137 -10.20 -3.67 20.20
N GLN A 138 -9.00 -4.08 20.60
CA GLN A 138 -7.81 -3.22 20.50
C GLN A 138 -7.41 -2.98 19.04
N ALA A 139 -7.47 -3.99 18.20
CA ALA A 139 -7.19 -3.85 16.78
C ALA A 139 -8.22 -2.94 16.10
N ALA A 140 -9.50 -3.09 16.43
CA ALA A 140 -10.59 -2.27 15.92
C ALA A 140 -10.43 -0.79 16.36
N ASP A 141 -10.09 -0.54 17.62
CA ASP A 141 -9.85 0.80 18.14
C ASP A 141 -8.68 1.49 17.40
N GLN A 142 -7.56 0.78 17.19
CA GLN A 142 -6.43 1.32 16.44
C GLN A 142 -6.78 1.58 14.97
N LEU A 143 -7.50 0.67 14.31
CA LEU A 143 -7.95 0.86 12.93
C LEU A 143 -8.91 2.03 12.81
N SER A 144 -9.83 2.21 13.74
CA SER A 144 -10.75 3.36 13.77
C SER A 144 -9.98 4.69 13.85
N LYS A 145 -8.92 4.76 14.65
CA LYS A 145 -8.06 5.94 14.73
C LYS A 145 -7.26 6.20 13.45
N ILE A 146 -6.86 5.14 12.73
CA ILE A 146 -6.22 5.27 11.40
C ILE A 146 -7.21 5.84 10.39
N VAL A 147 -8.44 5.33 10.36
CA VAL A 147 -9.49 5.76 9.42
C VAL A 147 -9.94 7.19 9.69
N ALA A 148 -9.91 7.63 10.95
CA ALA A 148 -10.27 8.99 11.35
C ALA A 148 -9.22 10.06 10.98
N LYS A 149 -8.04 9.67 10.52
CA LYS A 149 -6.93 10.57 10.18
C LYS A 149 -6.97 11.00 8.71
#